data_3d63061a55ecc1a65fb93eeb101f461a
#
_entry.id   3d63061a55ecc1a65fb93eeb101f461a
#
_cell.length_a   1.000
_cell.length_b   1.000
_cell.length_c   1.000
_cell.angle_alpha   90.00
_cell.angle_beta   90.00
_cell.angle_gamma   90.00
#
_symmetry.space_group_name_H-M   'P 1'
#
loop_
_entity.id
_entity.type
_entity.pdbx_description
1 polymer ?
#
loop_
_entity_poly.entity_id
_entity_poly.type
_entity_poly.pdbx_seq_one_letter_code
_entity_poly.pdbx_strand_id
1 'polypeptide(L)'
;ITRNLNASIKKTNDELFVLTKDRDLLERQLSKLDPEAMSLSNKVANIVRDLPVIDFIDPYYEVKQVVVNDLKEDLIYMGMPKVDRCMTCHVGIDKAGYEDAPQPYTTHPRLDEFAGGSSPHPMSEYGCTSCHGGRGRGTDFISSGHMPRDEKQKKEWKKKYNWDYLHYWENKMLPVQYTEAGCFKCHGDNMPCLLYTSPSPRD
;
A
#
# COMPACT_ATOMS: atom_id res chain seq x y z
N ILE A 1 -4.13 42.29 30.34
CA ILE A 1 -4.52 41.67 29.07
C ILE A 1 -3.33 41.67 28.09
N THR A 2 -2.65 42.79 27.85
CA THR A 2 -1.48 42.91 26.96
C THR A 2 -0.31 41.98 27.30
N ARG A 3 -0.04 41.76 28.60
CA ARG A 3 1.07 40.91 29.06
C ARG A 3 0.87 39.43 28.73
N ASN A 4 -0.37 38.93 28.81
CA ASN A 4 -0.72 37.55 28.47
C ASN A 4 -0.70 37.34 26.95
N LEU A 5 -1.13 38.34 26.19
CA LEU A 5 -1.11 38.28 24.74
C LEU A 5 0.32 38.20 24.19
N ASN A 6 1.22 39.04 24.72
CA ASN A 6 2.64 39.04 24.33
C ASN A 6 3.34 37.71 24.70
N ALA A 7 2.98 37.10 25.82
CA ALA A 7 3.49 35.77 26.20
C ALA A 7 3.01 34.67 25.24
N SER A 8 1.73 34.71 24.83
CA SER A 8 1.20 33.77 23.84
C SER A 8 1.86 33.97 22.48
N ILE A 9 2.00 35.21 22.00
CA ILE A 9 2.67 35.52 20.73
C ILE A 9 4.10 34.99 20.73
N LYS A 10 4.84 35.24 21.83
CA LYS A 10 6.22 34.72 21.95
C LYS A 10 6.26 33.21 21.87
N LYS A 11 5.39 32.49 22.60
CA LYS A 11 5.32 31.03 22.56
C LYS A 11 5.04 30.51 21.17
N THR A 12 4.06 31.08 20.48
CA THR A 12 3.71 30.67 19.10
C THR A 12 4.86 30.93 18.13
N ASN A 13 5.56 32.04 18.27
CA ASN A 13 6.73 32.34 17.44
C ASN A 13 7.90 31.38 17.70
N ASP A 14 8.13 30.99 18.97
CA ASP A 14 9.16 30.01 19.32
C ASP A 14 8.82 28.62 18.74
N GLU A 15 7.55 28.20 18.80
CA GLU A 15 7.06 26.95 18.19
C GLU A 15 7.21 27.00 16.65
N LEU A 16 6.87 28.11 16.02
CA LEU A 16 6.99 28.33 14.59
C LEU A 16 8.46 28.31 14.14
N PHE A 17 9.36 28.88 14.94
CA PHE A 17 10.79 28.85 14.68
C PHE A 17 11.36 27.43 14.71
N VAL A 18 10.94 26.59 15.67
CA VAL A 18 11.36 25.18 15.73
C VAL A 18 10.88 24.42 14.50
N LEU A 19 9.59 24.56 14.16
CA LEU A 19 9.01 23.89 12.98
C LEU A 19 9.67 24.31 11.66
N THR A 20 9.97 25.60 11.50
CA THR A 20 10.67 26.09 10.30
C THR A 20 12.09 25.56 10.22
N LYS A 21 12.80 25.45 11.35
CA LYS A 21 14.14 24.87 11.41
C LYS A 21 14.14 23.39 11.01
N ASP A 22 13.17 22.63 11.50
CA ASP A 22 13.04 21.23 11.17
C ASP A 22 12.69 21.03 9.68
N ARG A 23 11.80 21.85 9.15
CA ARG A 23 11.50 21.86 7.71
C ARG A 23 12.76 22.14 6.88
N ASP A 24 13.52 23.18 7.21
CA ASP A 24 14.73 23.55 6.48
C ASP A 24 15.81 22.46 6.55
N LEU A 25 15.88 21.75 7.68
CA LEU A 25 16.77 20.60 7.82
C LEU A 25 16.35 19.43 6.93
N LEU A 26 15.06 19.12 6.89
CA LEU A 26 14.50 18.08 6.03
C LEU A 26 14.67 18.43 4.54
N GLU A 27 14.44 19.69 4.15
CA GLU A 27 14.68 20.15 2.78
C GLU A 27 16.15 20.03 2.37
N ARG A 28 17.09 20.33 3.27
CA ARG A 28 18.52 20.11 3.03
C ARG A 28 18.89 18.63 2.93
N GLN A 29 18.27 17.77 3.68
CA GLN A 29 18.48 16.32 3.57
C GLN A 29 17.92 15.81 2.25
N LEU A 30 16.71 16.23 1.89
CA LEU A 30 16.06 15.86 0.64
C LEU A 30 16.88 16.33 -0.58
N SER A 31 17.38 17.56 -0.56
CA SER A 31 18.23 18.10 -1.65
C SER A 31 19.56 17.38 -1.81
N LYS A 32 20.07 16.73 -0.76
CA LYS A 32 21.27 15.89 -0.84
C LYS A 32 20.98 14.50 -1.40
N LEU A 33 19.77 13.97 -1.15
CA LEU A 33 19.35 12.66 -1.62
C LEU A 33 18.94 12.69 -3.10
N ASP A 34 18.32 13.77 -3.53
CA ASP A 34 17.89 13.94 -4.92
C ASP A 34 18.11 15.38 -5.41
N PRO A 35 19.37 15.74 -5.71
CA PRO A 35 19.68 17.09 -6.20
C PRO A 35 19.04 17.41 -7.57
N GLU A 36 18.70 16.39 -8.36
CA GLU A 36 18.07 16.58 -9.66
C GLU A 36 16.58 16.92 -9.55
N ALA A 37 15.87 16.34 -8.57
CA ALA A 37 14.46 16.61 -8.36
C ALA A 37 14.16 18.08 -8.04
N MET A 38 15.12 18.77 -7.43
CA MET A 38 15.03 20.20 -7.05
C MET A 38 15.56 21.16 -8.11
N SER A 39 16.08 20.66 -9.23
CA SER A 39 16.63 21.51 -10.29
C SER A 39 15.54 22.35 -10.97
N LEU A 40 15.94 23.56 -11.45
CA LEU A 40 15.03 24.43 -12.19
C LEU A 40 14.50 23.77 -13.46
N SER A 41 15.32 22.94 -14.11
CA SER A 41 14.92 22.19 -15.31
C SER A 41 13.80 21.21 -14.99
N ASN A 42 13.87 20.50 -13.85
CA ASN A 42 12.81 19.57 -13.43
C ASN A 42 11.53 20.30 -13.02
N LYS A 43 11.63 21.47 -12.39
CA LYS A 43 10.44 22.29 -12.09
C LYS A 43 9.74 22.75 -13.37
N VAL A 44 10.50 23.21 -14.36
CA VAL A 44 9.96 23.60 -15.67
C VAL A 44 9.40 22.38 -16.40
N ALA A 45 10.10 21.25 -16.40
CA ALA A 45 9.62 20.01 -17.00
C ALA A 45 8.32 19.54 -16.36
N ASN A 46 8.18 19.61 -15.03
CA ASN A 46 6.94 19.25 -14.34
C ASN A 46 5.79 20.20 -14.71
N ILE A 47 6.02 21.50 -14.77
CA ILE A 47 4.99 22.46 -15.21
C ILE A 47 4.53 22.17 -16.64
N VAL A 48 5.45 21.84 -17.55
CA VAL A 48 5.13 21.49 -18.94
C VAL A 48 4.35 20.17 -18.99
N ARG A 49 4.76 19.19 -18.18
CA ARG A 49 4.12 17.87 -18.09
C ARG A 49 2.69 17.93 -17.51
N ASP A 50 2.47 18.85 -16.57
CA ASP A 50 1.16 19.05 -15.93
C ASP A 50 0.16 19.82 -16.83
N LEU A 51 0.55 20.18 -18.06
CA LEU A 51 -0.38 20.77 -19.01
C LEU A 51 -1.43 19.71 -19.45
N PRO A 52 -2.72 20.06 -19.51
CA PRO A 52 -3.82 19.08 -19.70
C PRO A 52 -3.68 18.18 -20.94
N VAL A 53 -3.04 18.69 -21.99
CA VAL A 53 -2.83 17.92 -23.24
C VAL A 53 -1.68 16.93 -23.10
N ILE A 54 -0.64 17.27 -22.37
CA ILE A 54 0.56 16.45 -22.17
C ILE A 54 0.26 15.37 -21.13
N ASP A 55 -0.43 15.72 -20.05
CA ASP A 55 -0.89 14.77 -19.04
C ASP A 55 -1.83 13.70 -19.61
N PHE A 56 -2.59 14.03 -20.65
CA PHE A 56 -3.42 13.05 -21.37
C PHE A 56 -2.61 12.04 -22.20
N ILE A 57 -1.47 12.46 -22.75
CA ILE A 57 -0.61 11.61 -23.61
C ILE A 57 0.33 10.74 -22.76
N ASP A 58 0.91 11.32 -21.69
CA ASP A 58 1.87 10.66 -20.78
C ASP A 58 1.51 11.00 -19.32
N PRO A 59 0.49 10.34 -18.75
CA PRO A 59 -0.02 10.66 -17.42
C PRO A 59 1.03 10.38 -16.36
N TYR A 60 1.20 11.32 -15.42
CA TYR A 60 2.10 11.17 -14.29
C TYR A 60 1.69 10.02 -13.36
N TYR A 61 0.38 9.81 -13.22
CA TYR A 61 -0.17 8.71 -12.42
C TYR A 61 -0.60 7.57 -13.31
N GLU A 62 0.09 6.45 -13.19
CA GLU A 62 -0.25 5.23 -13.91
C GLU A 62 -0.80 4.17 -12.96
N VAL A 63 -1.82 3.45 -13.42
CA VAL A 63 -2.29 2.26 -12.72
C VAL A 63 -1.35 1.11 -13.05
N LYS A 64 -0.48 0.77 -12.08
CA LYS A 64 0.41 -0.39 -12.20
C LYS A 64 -0.37 -1.66 -11.93
N GLN A 65 -0.21 -2.64 -12.82
CA GLN A 65 -0.88 -3.93 -12.67
C GLN A 65 0.02 -5.09 -13.04
N VAL A 66 -0.19 -6.20 -12.36
CA VAL A 66 0.37 -7.51 -12.70
C VAL A 66 -0.75 -8.34 -13.31
N VAL A 67 -0.49 -8.95 -14.45
CA VAL A 67 -1.41 -9.88 -15.11
C VAL A 67 -0.81 -11.28 -14.99
N VAL A 68 -1.48 -12.14 -14.20
CA VAL A 68 -1.04 -13.51 -13.97
C VAL A 68 -1.82 -14.42 -14.93
N ASN A 69 -1.18 -14.84 -16.01
CA ASN A 69 -1.86 -15.58 -17.08
C ASN A 69 -2.19 -17.02 -16.67
N ASP A 70 -1.35 -17.63 -15.82
CA ASP A 70 -1.48 -19.04 -15.42
C ASP A 70 -2.53 -19.24 -14.32
N LEU A 71 -2.87 -18.18 -13.61
CA LEU A 71 -3.94 -18.19 -12.61
C LEU A 71 -5.18 -17.53 -13.20
N LYS A 72 -6.26 -18.29 -13.25
CA LYS A 72 -7.55 -17.78 -13.75
C LYS A 72 -8.45 -17.40 -12.59
N GLU A 73 -9.14 -16.32 -12.77
CA GLU A 73 -10.21 -15.85 -11.88
C GLU A 73 -11.54 -16.03 -12.59
N ASP A 74 -12.48 -16.64 -11.89
CA ASP A 74 -13.83 -16.87 -12.44
C ASP A 74 -14.64 -15.59 -12.32
N LEU A 75 -14.74 -14.85 -13.42
CA LEU A 75 -15.59 -13.66 -13.51
C LEU A 75 -16.79 -13.98 -14.39
N ILE A 76 -17.97 -14.05 -13.77
CA ILE A 76 -19.24 -14.27 -14.49
C ILE A 76 -19.15 -15.49 -15.43
N TYR A 77 -18.74 -16.64 -14.88
CA TYR A 77 -18.59 -17.92 -15.59
C TYR A 77 -17.54 -17.94 -16.72
N MET A 78 -16.65 -16.96 -16.76
CA MET A 78 -15.52 -16.92 -17.69
C MET A 78 -14.20 -16.91 -16.92
N GLY A 79 -13.33 -17.88 -17.19
CA GLY A 79 -11.98 -17.92 -16.64
C GLY A 79 -11.11 -16.83 -17.29
N MET A 80 -10.96 -15.71 -16.61
CA MET A 80 -10.12 -14.60 -17.05
C MET A 80 -8.77 -14.63 -16.33
N PRO A 81 -7.68 -14.16 -16.95
CA PRO A 81 -6.41 -13.99 -16.27
C PRO A 81 -6.59 -13.13 -15.00
N LYS A 82 -5.92 -13.54 -13.93
CA LYS A 82 -5.92 -12.80 -12.67
C LYS A 82 -5.17 -11.48 -12.86
N VAL A 83 -5.74 -10.39 -12.37
CA VAL A 83 -5.14 -9.05 -12.46
C VAL A 83 -5.06 -8.43 -11.09
N ASP A 84 -3.86 -8.02 -10.68
CA ASP A 84 -3.60 -7.35 -9.42
C ASP A 84 -3.04 -5.95 -9.65
N ARG A 85 -3.72 -4.94 -9.08
CA ARG A 85 -3.35 -3.52 -9.14
C ARG A 85 -2.81 -2.98 -7.82
N CYS A 86 -2.57 -3.85 -6.87
CA CYS A 86 -2.14 -3.51 -5.51
C CYS A 86 -0.88 -2.64 -5.48
N MET A 87 0.08 -2.92 -6.38
CA MET A 87 1.33 -2.15 -6.50
C MET A 87 1.14 -0.70 -6.97
N THR A 88 -0.05 -0.31 -7.42
CA THR A 88 -0.36 1.10 -7.70
C THR A 88 -0.30 1.95 -6.44
N CYS A 89 -0.77 1.43 -5.31
CA CYS A 89 -0.71 2.09 -4.01
C CYS A 89 0.47 1.59 -3.17
N HIS A 90 0.77 0.28 -3.21
CA HIS A 90 1.88 -0.34 -2.49
C HIS A 90 3.19 -0.26 -3.30
N VAL A 91 3.66 0.95 -3.55
CA VAL A 91 4.78 1.22 -4.47
C VAL A 91 6.15 0.76 -3.99
N GLY A 92 6.31 0.51 -2.69
CA GLY A 92 7.54 -0.01 -2.07
C GLY A 92 7.55 -1.53 -1.85
N ILE A 93 6.44 -2.22 -2.17
CA ILE A 93 6.19 -3.59 -1.73
C ILE A 93 7.23 -4.60 -2.23
N ASP A 94 7.77 -4.39 -3.42
CA ASP A 94 8.79 -5.22 -4.08
C ASP A 94 10.21 -4.68 -3.95
N LYS A 95 10.42 -3.62 -3.17
CA LYS A 95 11.70 -2.91 -3.05
C LYS A 95 12.25 -3.00 -1.65
N ALA A 96 13.55 -3.29 -1.53
CA ALA A 96 14.27 -3.18 -0.26
C ALA A 96 14.51 -1.71 0.12
N GLY A 97 14.67 -1.46 1.42
CA GLY A 97 14.99 -0.14 1.97
C GLY A 97 13.80 0.73 2.35
N TYR A 98 12.59 0.17 2.32
CA TYR A 98 11.36 0.85 2.74
C TYR A 98 10.70 0.16 3.95
N GLU A 99 11.45 -0.61 4.71
CA GLU A 99 10.95 -1.40 5.85
C GLU A 99 10.31 -0.52 6.91
N ASP A 100 10.87 0.67 7.15
CA ASP A 100 10.37 1.65 8.11
C ASP A 100 9.39 2.67 7.51
N ALA A 101 9.07 2.53 6.23
CA ALA A 101 8.13 3.44 5.58
C ALA A 101 6.70 3.20 6.08
N PRO A 102 5.87 4.25 6.19
CA PRO A 102 4.47 4.08 6.57
C PRO A 102 3.68 3.34 5.49
N GLN A 103 2.66 2.58 5.90
CA GLN A 103 1.72 2.00 4.95
C GLN A 103 1.02 3.08 4.11
N PRO A 104 0.88 2.87 2.80
CA PRO A 104 1.07 1.65 2.01
C PRO A 104 2.45 1.49 1.35
N TYR A 105 3.46 2.27 1.75
CA TYR A 105 4.74 2.40 1.05
C TYR A 105 5.83 1.45 1.54
N THR A 106 5.55 0.65 2.55
CA THR A 106 6.53 -0.26 3.17
C THR A 106 6.88 -1.44 2.27
N THR A 107 8.12 -1.93 2.42
CA THR A 107 8.61 -3.19 1.85
C THR A 107 7.80 -4.37 2.36
N HIS A 108 7.65 -5.43 1.54
CA HIS A 108 7.07 -6.68 2.00
C HIS A 108 7.95 -7.29 3.11
N PRO A 109 7.41 -7.68 4.28
CA PRO A 109 8.21 -8.13 5.43
C PRO A 109 9.14 -9.32 5.17
N ARG A 110 8.81 -10.14 4.17
CA ARG A 110 9.61 -11.31 3.75
C ARG A 110 9.84 -11.23 2.24
N LEU A 111 10.53 -10.18 1.82
CA LEU A 111 10.77 -9.88 0.40
C LEU A 111 11.57 -10.95 -0.31
N ASP A 112 12.48 -11.63 0.41
CA ASP A 112 13.30 -12.73 -0.06
C ASP A 112 12.50 -13.99 -0.39
N GLU A 113 11.40 -14.20 0.26
CA GLU A 113 10.52 -15.36 0.05
C GLU A 113 9.29 -15.04 -0.82
N PHE A 114 8.80 -13.80 -0.74
CA PHE A 114 7.57 -13.36 -1.39
C PHE A 114 7.76 -12.00 -2.08
N ALA A 115 7.04 -11.80 -3.15
CA ALA A 115 6.97 -10.55 -3.91
C ALA A 115 8.26 -10.14 -4.65
N GLY A 116 9.45 -10.43 -4.14
CA GLY A 116 10.72 -10.12 -4.81
C GLY A 116 10.89 -10.87 -6.13
N GLY A 117 11.54 -10.23 -7.11
CA GLY A 117 11.72 -10.82 -8.45
C GLY A 117 12.55 -12.11 -8.47
N SER A 118 13.41 -12.34 -7.47
CA SER A 118 14.22 -13.57 -7.29
C SER A 118 13.66 -14.51 -6.21
N SER A 119 12.51 -14.19 -5.63
CA SER A 119 11.89 -15.02 -4.60
C SER A 119 11.26 -16.27 -5.20
N PRO A 120 11.04 -17.33 -4.41
CA PRO A 120 10.28 -18.51 -4.85
C PRO A 120 8.84 -18.19 -5.26
N HIS A 121 8.28 -17.05 -4.82
CA HIS A 121 6.94 -16.59 -5.15
C HIS A 121 6.99 -15.16 -5.69
N PRO A 122 7.55 -14.96 -6.90
CA PRO A 122 7.63 -13.62 -7.49
C PRO A 122 6.24 -13.07 -7.78
N MET A 123 6.07 -11.77 -7.53
CA MET A 123 4.80 -11.10 -7.72
C MET A 123 4.28 -11.17 -9.17
N SER A 124 5.20 -11.23 -10.14
CA SER A 124 4.87 -11.36 -11.57
C SER A 124 4.15 -12.66 -11.93
N GLU A 125 4.40 -13.73 -11.16
CA GLU A 125 3.84 -15.06 -11.44
C GLU A 125 2.61 -15.38 -10.57
N TYR A 126 2.58 -14.88 -9.34
CA TYR A 126 1.53 -15.23 -8.38
C TYR A 126 0.57 -14.09 -8.09
N GLY A 127 0.97 -12.84 -8.31
CA GLY A 127 0.22 -11.68 -7.88
C GLY A 127 0.17 -11.56 -6.36
N CYS A 128 -0.63 -10.63 -5.87
CA CYS A 128 -0.79 -10.36 -4.44
C CYS A 128 -2.01 -11.09 -3.87
N THR A 129 -3.12 -11.05 -4.61
CA THR A 129 -4.41 -11.58 -4.13
C THR A 129 -4.48 -13.11 -4.09
N SER A 130 -3.51 -13.81 -4.67
CA SER A 130 -3.39 -15.26 -4.53
C SER A 130 -3.17 -15.69 -3.07
N CYS A 131 -2.34 -14.94 -2.35
CA CYS A 131 -2.05 -15.15 -0.93
C CYS A 131 -2.99 -14.33 -0.03
N HIS A 132 -3.12 -13.02 -0.31
CA HIS A 132 -3.84 -12.10 0.57
C HIS A 132 -5.36 -12.12 0.41
N GLY A 133 -5.87 -12.70 -0.67
CA GLY A 133 -7.26 -12.51 -1.06
C GLY A 133 -7.53 -11.07 -1.51
N GLY A 134 -8.77 -10.64 -1.44
CA GLY A 134 -9.16 -9.30 -1.89
C GLY A 134 -9.47 -9.23 -3.38
N ARG A 135 -9.73 -8.03 -3.85
CA ARG A 135 -10.11 -7.74 -5.23
C ARG A 135 -8.96 -7.05 -5.95
N GLY A 136 -8.16 -7.82 -6.68
CA GLY A 136 -6.98 -7.32 -7.39
C GLY A 136 -7.28 -6.21 -8.41
N ARG A 137 -8.50 -6.19 -8.96
CA ARG A 137 -8.97 -5.16 -9.90
C ARG A 137 -9.44 -3.87 -9.23
N GLY A 138 -9.49 -3.83 -7.89
CA GLY A 138 -9.85 -2.63 -7.13
C GLY A 138 -8.86 -1.49 -7.37
N THR A 139 -9.37 -0.26 -7.40
CA THR A 139 -8.58 0.95 -7.64
C THR A 139 -8.59 1.92 -6.47
N ASP A 140 -9.29 1.57 -5.41
CA ASP A 140 -9.33 2.33 -4.15
C ASP A 140 -9.23 1.40 -2.94
N PHE A 141 -9.06 1.99 -1.75
CA PHE A 141 -8.85 1.26 -0.52
C PHE A 141 -10.00 0.31 -0.17
N ILE A 142 -11.23 0.72 -0.40
CA ILE A 142 -12.42 -0.07 -0.05
C ILE A 142 -12.65 -1.15 -1.11
N SER A 143 -12.65 -0.77 -2.39
CA SER A 143 -12.94 -1.70 -3.49
C SER A 143 -11.89 -2.79 -3.65
N SER A 144 -10.68 -2.58 -3.14
CA SER A 144 -9.63 -3.62 -3.08
C SER A 144 -9.89 -4.68 -2.00
N GLY A 145 -10.84 -4.45 -1.11
CA GLY A 145 -11.30 -5.43 -0.13
C GLY A 145 -10.51 -5.46 1.16
N HIS A 146 -9.79 -4.39 1.52
CA HIS A 146 -9.04 -4.33 2.76
C HIS A 146 -9.91 -4.63 3.98
N MET A 147 -9.42 -5.52 4.84
CA MET A 147 -10.08 -5.92 6.07
C MET A 147 -9.28 -5.49 7.29
N PRO A 148 -9.91 -4.84 8.27
CA PRO A 148 -9.24 -4.44 9.51
C PRO A 148 -8.89 -5.68 10.34
N ARG A 149 -7.76 -5.60 11.02
CA ARG A 149 -7.26 -6.66 11.91
C ARG A 149 -8.14 -6.83 13.16
N ASP A 150 -8.65 -5.71 13.67
CA ASP A 150 -9.42 -5.65 14.91
C ASP A 150 -10.44 -4.49 14.90
N GLU A 151 -11.28 -4.42 15.91
CA GLU A 151 -12.32 -3.37 16.03
C GLU A 151 -11.73 -1.96 16.24
N LYS A 152 -10.50 -1.84 16.77
CA LYS A 152 -9.81 -0.55 16.91
C LYS A 152 -9.42 -0.01 15.53
N GLN A 153 -8.77 -0.83 14.73
CA GLN A 153 -8.39 -0.47 13.36
C GLN A 153 -9.61 -0.20 12.49
N LYS A 154 -10.69 -0.95 12.67
CA LYS A 154 -11.97 -0.71 11.98
C LYS A 154 -12.54 0.68 12.26
N LYS A 155 -12.52 1.10 13.54
CA LYS A 155 -12.99 2.45 13.92
C LYS A 155 -12.09 3.54 13.32
N GLU A 156 -10.78 3.33 13.32
CA GLU A 156 -9.82 4.22 12.70
C GLU A 156 -10.07 4.34 11.19
N TRP A 157 -10.22 3.23 10.49
CA TRP A 157 -10.44 3.21 9.07
C TRP A 157 -11.78 3.81 8.65
N LYS A 158 -12.83 3.61 9.44
CA LYS A 158 -14.10 4.30 9.24
C LYS A 158 -13.94 5.82 9.27
N LYS A 159 -13.14 6.31 10.23
CA LYS A 159 -12.88 7.76 10.35
C LYS A 159 -11.98 8.29 9.24
N LYS A 160 -10.90 7.56 8.90
CA LYS A 160 -9.85 8.04 8.00
C LYS A 160 -10.19 7.84 6.53
N TYR A 161 -10.79 6.72 6.19
CA TYR A 161 -11.01 6.28 4.81
C TYR A 161 -12.50 6.14 4.46
N ASN A 162 -13.40 6.47 5.37
CA ASN A 162 -14.84 6.17 5.24
C ASN A 162 -15.08 4.68 4.93
N TRP A 163 -14.27 3.82 5.54
CA TRP A 163 -14.26 2.39 5.26
C TRP A 163 -15.58 1.75 5.68
N ASP A 164 -16.12 0.89 4.81
CA ASP A 164 -17.23 0.00 5.10
C ASP A 164 -16.95 -1.40 4.50
N TYR A 165 -17.74 -2.38 4.90
CA TYR A 165 -17.62 -3.72 4.35
C TYR A 165 -18.02 -3.76 2.89
N LEU A 166 -17.25 -4.52 2.09
CA LEU A 166 -17.69 -4.92 0.76
C LEU A 166 -18.95 -5.77 0.87
N HIS A 167 -19.93 -5.48 0.03
CA HIS A 167 -21.20 -6.18 0.00
C HIS A 167 -21.14 -7.37 -0.97
N TYR A 168 -21.75 -8.47 -0.55
CA TYR A 168 -22.03 -9.69 -1.35
C TYR A 168 -20.80 -10.40 -1.97
N TRP A 169 -20.74 -10.54 -3.26
CA TRP A 169 -19.82 -11.41 -4.05
C TRP A 169 -18.36 -10.95 -4.10
N GLU A 170 -18.01 -9.89 -3.45
CA GLU A 170 -16.66 -9.36 -3.53
C GLU A 170 -15.73 -10.10 -2.57
N ASN A 171 -14.58 -10.52 -3.08
CA ASN A 171 -13.56 -11.19 -2.29
C ASN A 171 -12.94 -10.22 -1.30
N LYS A 172 -13.07 -10.50 -0.01
CA LYS A 172 -12.42 -9.73 1.06
C LYS A 172 -10.98 -10.20 1.21
N MET A 173 -10.10 -9.27 1.53
CA MET A 173 -8.74 -9.63 1.94
C MET A 173 -8.78 -10.43 3.24
N LEU A 174 -7.86 -11.37 3.38
CA LEU A 174 -7.62 -12.00 4.67
C LEU A 174 -7.03 -10.97 5.63
N PRO A 175 -7.52 -10.86 6.87
CA PRO A 175 -6.81 -10.11 7.89
C PRO A 175 -5.37 -10.59 7.97
N VAL A 176 -4.42 -9.68 8.18
CA VAL A 176 -2.98 -9.95 8.07
C VAL A 176 -2.51 -11.17 8.88
N GLN A 177 -3.11 -11.41 10.04
CA GLN A 177 -2.79 -12.57 10.89
C GLN A 177 -3.23 -13.92 10.31
N TYR A 178 -4.04 -13.92 9.26
CA TYR A 178 -4.54 -15.14 8.60
C TYR A 178 -4.05 -15.28 7.16
N THR A 179 -3.10 -14.45 6.72
CA THR A 179 -2.60 -14.46 5.33
C THR A 179 -2.03 -15.82 4.94
N GLU A 180 -1.37 -16.51 5.88
CA GLU A 180 -0.80 -17.85 5.66
C GLU A 180 -1.84 -18.90 5.30
N ALA A 181 -3.12 -18.70 5.64
CA ALA A 181 -4.19 -19.57 5.18
C ALA A 181 -4.34 -19.57 3.64
N GLY A 182 -3.86 -18.52 2.96
CA GLY A 182 -3.80 -18.46 1.50
C GLY A 182 -2.84 -19.48 0.89
N CYS A 183 -1.80 -19.92 1.60
CA CYS A 183 -0.81 -20.90 1.14
C CYS A 183 -1.45 -22.27 0.84
N PHE A 184 -2.50 -22.62 1.56
CA PHE A 184 -3.21 -23.88 1.36
C PHE A 184 -3.86 -24.05 -0.02
N LYS A 185 -4.08 -22.97 -0.74
CA LYS A 185 -4.64 -23.06 -2.10
C LYS A 185 -3.71 -23.82 -3.06
N CYS A 186 -2.39 -23.76 -2.80
CA CYS A 186 -1.38 -24.42 -3.63
C CYS A 186 -0.61 -25.50 -2.87
N HIS A 187 -0.44 -25.35 -1.55
CA HIS A 187 0.35 -26.23 -0.70
C HIS A 187 -0.50 -27.16 0.17
N GLY A 188 -1.72 -27.49 -0.25
CA GLY A 188 -2.65 -28.31 0.52
C GLY A 188 -2.09 -29.69 0.91
N ASP A 189 -1.34 -30.33 0.03
CA ASP A 189 -0.78 -31.66 0.25
C ASP A 189 0.43 -31.66 1.20
N ASN A 190 1.13 -30.54 1.32
CA ASN A 190 2.35 -30.41 2.13
C ASN A 190 2.09 -29.95 3.57
N MET A 191 0.86 -29.63 3.91
CA MET A 191 0.50 -29.10 5.23
C MET A 191 -0.65 -29.87 5.92
N PRO A 192 -0.60 -31.21 6.02
CA PRO A 192 -1.66 -31.97 6.68
C PRO A 192 -1.80 -31.66 8.17
N CYS A 193 -0.83 -30.95 8.75
CA CYS A 193 -0.69 -30.84 10.19
C CYS A 193 -1.46 -29.66 10.83
N LEU A 194 -1.77 -28.60 10.10
CA LEU A 194 -2.37 -27.40 10.71
C LEU A 194 -3.85 -27.60 11.08
N LEU A 195 -4.56 -28.46 10.38
CA LEU A 195 -5.96 -28.80 10.73
C LEU A 195 -6.08 -29.62 12.02
N TYR A 196 -5.01 -30.37 12.37
CA TYR A 196 -4.99 -31.24 13.55
C TYR A 196 -4.24 -30.66 14.75
N THR A 197 -3.43 -29.61 14.54
CA THR A 197 -2.60 -29.02 15.59
C THR A 197 -3.08 -27.65 16.08
N SER A 198 -4.00 -27.01 15.35
CA SER A 198 -4.65 -25.80 15.85
C SER A 198 -5.73 -26.20 16.86
N PRO A 199 -5.71 -25.66 18.09
CA PRO A 199 -6.81 -25.88 19.02
C PRO A 199 -8.10 -25.39 18.38
N SER A 200 -9.13 -26.22 18.45
CA SER A 200 -10.46 -25.87 17.97
C SER A 200 -10.95 -24.62 18.70
N PRO A 201 -11.54 -23.63 18.01
CA PRO A 201 -12.15 -22.48 18.69
C PRO A 201 -13.32 -22.86 19.61
N ARG A 202 -13.60 -24.16 19.78
CA ARG A 202 -14.68 -24.71 20.61
C ARG A 202 -14.18 -25.46 21.85
N ASP A 203 -12.86 -25.55 22.04
CA ASP A 203 -12.24 -26.08 23.26
C ASP A 203 -11.79 -24.86 24.16
#